data_3f305d22ed774ef1ce6275f986bc23e0
#
_entry.id   3f305d22ed774ef1ce6275f986bc23e0
#
_cell.length_a   1.000
_cell.length_b   1.000
_cell.length_c   1.000
_cell.angle_alpha   90.00
_cell.angle_beta   90.00
_cell.angle_gamma   90.00
#
_symmetry.space_group_name_H-M   'P 1'
#
loop_
_entity.id
_entity.type
_entity.pdbx_description
1 polymer ?
#
loop_
_entity_poly.entity_id
_entity_poly.type
_entity_poly.pdbx_seq_one_letter_code
_entity_poly.pdbx_strand_id
1 'polypeptide(L)'
;MYRVSKVLNNNGVIAIDMDENKEYVILGKGVGFGKKVSQRFDKPEGCTTYRLEQETERGSAKELVKGIEPEYLEIADAILTESQKVFGDSIDRGILFPLADHISFAVARIRRNEQISNPLTEDIKVLFYSEFKVAETLKTILRERLQIESDDHEVGYVALHIHSAIGDEKVSVAMQTARAVRECIDMIEKATGKPIDVLSLSYNRLMNHMKYMVARASTGEKLNLDMNEYMLDQYPQAYKVATDICKNLE
;
A
#
# COMPACT_ATOMS: atom_id res chain seq x y z
N MET A 1 -0.48 28.83 13.16
CA MET A 1 0.24 29.73 12.16
C MET A 1 1.53 29.06 11.71
N TYR A 2 1.86 29.13 10.41
CA TYR A 2 3.04 28.46 9.83
C TYR A 2 4.08 29.48 9.36
N ARG A 3 5.37 29.08 9.40
CA ARG A 3 6.50 29.83 8.85
C ARG A 3 7.21 28.97 7.80
N VAL A 4 7.33 29.49 6.58
CA VAL A 4 7.97 28.77 5.45
C VAL A 4 9.45 28.49 5.78
N SER A 5 9.84 27.22 5.76
CA SER A 5 11.23 26.75 5.85
C SER A 5 11.82 26.58 4.44
N LYS A 6 11.05 25.99 3.51
CA LYS A 6 11.45 25.76 2.11
C LYS A 6 10.21 25.80 1.20
N VAL A 7 10.30 26.46 0.07
CA VAL A 7 9.31 26.32 -1.01
C VAL A 7 9.74 25.15 -1.90
N LEU A 8 8.87 24.17 -2.07
CA LEU A 8 9.11 23.00 -2.91
C LEU A 8 8.77 23.33 -4.38
N ASN A 9 7.54 23.79 -4.59
CA ASN A 9 7.01 24.29 -5.86
C ASN A 9 5.78 25.17 -5.61
N ASN A 10 4.98 25.44 -6.65
CA ASN A 10 3.78 26.25 -6.52
C ASN A 10 2.70 25.63 -5.60
N ASN A 11 2.70 24.29 -5.42
CA ASN A 11 1.68 23.55 -4.69
C ASN A 11 2.19 22.90 -3.41
N GLY A 12 3.47 23.13 -3.04
CA GLY A 12 4.08 22.49 -1.89
C GLY A 12 5.08 23.39 -1.17
N VAL A 13 5.02 23.37 0.15
CA VAL A 13 6.02 24.03 1.02
C VAL A 13 6.40 23.13 2.18
N ILE A 14 7.62 23.30 2.68
CA ILE A 14 7.99 22.85 4.02
C ILE A 14 7.84 24.05 4.95
N ALA A 15 7.12 23.90 6.04
CA ALA A 15 6.85 24.96 6.98
C ALA A 15 6.93 24.46 8.42
N ILE A 16 7.27 25.37 9.32
CA ILE A 16 7.29 25.12 10.76
C ILE A 16 5.98 25.62 11.34
N ASP A 17 5.24 24.77 12.02
CA ASP A 17 4.13 25.20 12.87
C ASP A 17 4.72 25.98 14.05
N MET A 18 4.27 27.23 14.21
CA MET A 18 4.85 28.15 15.21
C MET A 18 4.36 27.85 16.63
N ASP A 19 3.25 27.14 16.77
CA ASP A 19 2.67 26.80 18.07
C ASP A 19 3.29 25.49 18.59
N GLU A 20 3.48 24.48 17.71
CA GLU A 20 4.07 23.19 18.08
C GLU A 20 5.59 23.12 17.87
N ASN A 21 6.17 24.07 17.14
CA ASN A 21 7.59 24.08 16.71
C ASN A 21 8.02 22.81 15.95
N LYS A 22 7.13 22.27 15.11
CA LYS A 22 7.33 21.06 14.30
C LYS A 22 7.33 21.37 12.83
N GLU A 23 8.10 20.60 12.05
CA GLU A 23 8.14 20.74 10.59
C GLU A 23 7.07 19.88 9.91
N TYR A 24 6.44 20.48 8.89
CA TYR A 24 5.41 19.86 8.07
C TYR A 24 5.68 20.11 6.58
N VAL A 25 5.34 19.13 5.74
CA VAL A 25 5.04 19.37 4.33
C VAL A 25 3.58 19.80 4.25
N ILE A 26 3.31 20.90 3.58
CA ILE A 26 1.95 21.37 3.30
C ILE A 26 1.77 21.32 1.78
N LEU A 27 0.80 20.52 1.34
CA LEU A 27 0.46 20.35 -0.07
C LEU A 27 -0.94 20.91 -0.34
N GLY A 28 -1.10 21.56 -1.48
CA GLY A 28 -2.38 22.09 -1.93
C GLY A 28 -2.19 23.16 -3.00
N LYS A 29 -3.22 23.35 -3.81
CA LYS A 29 -3.18 24.25 -4.96
C LYS A 29 -2.74 25.67 -4.56
N GLY A 30 -1.60 26.10 -5.10
CA GLY A 30 -1.08 27.47 -4.94
C GLY A 30 -0.48 27.76 -3.56
N VAL A 31 -0.35 26.80 -2.65
CA VAL A 31 0.18 27.03 -1.28
C VAL A 31 1.61 27.58 -1.27
N GLY A 32 2.42 27.22 -2.27
CA GLY A 32 3.78 27.70 -2.43
C GLY A 32 3.92 28.91 -3.36
N PHE A 33 2.84 29.26 -4.09
CA PHE A 33 2.90 30.32 -5.09
C PHE A 33 3.23 31.68 -4.45
N GLY A 34 4.29 32.31 -4.92
CA GLY A 34 4.77 33.61 -4.41
C GLY A 34 5.30 33.61 -2.97
N LYS A 35 5.38 32.45 -2.32
CA LYS A 35 5.91 32.33 -0.96
C LYS A 35 7.44 32.46 -0.93
N LYS A 36 7.93 33.02 0.18
CA LYS A 36 9.36 33.18 0.45
C LYS A 36 9.72 32.52 1.77
N VAL A 37 10.97 32.04 1.89
CA VAL A 37 11.51 31.50 3.14
C VAL A 37 11.34 32.52 4.27
N SER A 38 11.01 32.05 5.45
CA SER A 38 10.69 32.81 6.67
C SER A 38 9.36 33.58 6.62
N GLN A 39 8.62 33.56 5.53
CA GLN A 39 7.28 34.16 5.45
C GLN A 39 6.30 33.40 6.35
N ARG A 40 5.50 34.15 7.11
CA ARG A 40 4.41 33.59 7.94
C ARG A 40 3.12 33.56 7.11
N PHE A 41 2.32 32.51 7.33
CA PHE A 41 1.02 32.37 6.67
C PHE A 41 0.12 31.43 7.48
N ASP A 42 -1.18 31.55 7.28
CA ASP A 42 -2.15 30.55 7.72
C ASP A 42 -2.41 29.55 6.60
N LYS A 43 -2.61 28.29 7.00
CA LYS A 43 -2.85 27.23 6.02
C LYS A 43 -4.15 27.51 5.27
N PRO A 44 -4.12 27.60 3.91
CA PRO A 44 -5.33 27.75 3.11
C PRO A 44 -6.25 26.51 3.25
N GLU A 45 -7.55 26.75 3.07
CA GLU A 45 -8.51 25.63 2.97
C GLU A 45 -8.13 24.69 1.81
N GLY A 46 -8.42 23.40 1.98
CA GLY A 46 -8.10 22.38 0.96
C GLY A 46 -6.62 21.97 0.92
N CYS A 47 -5.76 22.52 1.79
CA CYS A 47 -4.37 22.05 1.90
C CYS A 47 -4.23 20.96 2.95
N THR A 48 -3.44 19.95 2.63
CA THR A 48 -3.10 18.83 3.54
C THR A 48 -1.75 19.07 4.19
N THR A 49 -1.62 18.66 5.47
CA THR A 49 -0.37 18.76 6.23
C THR A 49 0.16 17.37 6.55
N TYR A 50 1.48 17.19 6.41
CA TYR A 50 2.19 15.93 6.67
C TYR A 50 3.39 16.21 7.58
N ARG A 51 3.45 15.50 8.72
CA ARG A 51 4.51 15.68 9.71
C ARG A 51 5.83 15.09 9.21
N LEU A 52 6.92 15.86 9.29
CA LEU A 52 8.26 15.41 8.87
C LEU A 52 9.04 14.64 9.93
N GLU A 53 8.60 14.64 11.19
CA GLU A 53 9.26 13.89 12.26
C GLU A 53 8.87 12.40 12.30
N GLN A 54 8.03 11.95 11.37
CA GLN A 54 7.56 10.57 11.33
C GLN A 54 8.67 9.64 10.83
N GLU A 55 8.88 8.53 11.55
CA GLU A 55 9.71 7.42 11.07
C GLU A 55 8.91 6.53 10.13
N THR A 56 9.56 6.07 9.08
CA THR A 56 8.98 5.15 8.08
C THR A 56 9.87 3.91 7.94
N GLU A 57 9.38 2.85 7.28
CA GLU A 57 10.19 1.66 6.99
C GLU A 57 11.47 1.96 6.19
N ARG A 58 11.53 3.09 5.50
CA ARG A 58 12.65 3.51 4.62
C ARG A 58 13.48 4.66 5.19
N GLY A 59 13.30 4.99 6.47
CA GLY A 59 13.98 6.10 7.13
C GLY A 59 13.03 7.23 7.51
N SER A 60 13.57 8.34 8.01
CA SER A 60 12.74 9.45 8.44
C SER A 60 12.09 10.17 7.25
N ALA A 61 10.85 10.63 7.41
CA ALA A 61 10.14 11.44 6.42
C ALA A 61 10.96 12.66 5.97
N LYS A 62 11.74 13.23 6.90
CA LYS A 62 12.63 14.39 6.65
C LYS A 62 13.78 14.06 5.70
N GLU A 63 14.28 12.83 5.70
CA GLU A 63 15.31 12.39 4.76
C GLU A 63 14.72 12.05 3.41
N LEU A 64 13.61 11.33 3.39
CA LEU A 64 12.91 10.96 2.16
C LEU A 64 12.51 12.19 1.33
N VAL A 65 11.92 13.21 1.97
CA VAL A 65 11.46 14.41 1.25
C VAL A 65 12.58 15.20 0.55
N LYS A 66 13.84 15.02 0.97
CA LYS A 66 14.99 15.69 0.32
C LYS A 66 15.31 15.10 -1.06
N GLY A 67 15.04 13.80 -1.24
CA GLY A 67 15.31 13.05 -2.47
C GLY A 67 14.13 12.93 -3.42
N ILE A 68 12.92 13.31 -2.97
CA ILE A 68 11.69 13.17 -3.75
C ILE A 68 11.37 14.49 -4.45
N GLU A 69 11.14 14.45 -5.76
CA GLU A 69 10.64 15.61 -6.49
C GLU A 69 9.22 15.97 -6.01
N PRO A 70 8.89 17.27 -5.84
CA PRO A 70 7.60 17.70 -5.30
C PRO A 70 6.38 17.16 -6.04
N GLU A 71 6.51 16.89 -7.34
CA GLU A 71 5.45 16.31 -8.17
C GLU A 71 5.00 14.93 -7.67
N TYR A 72 5.94 14.10 -7.21
CA TYR A 72 5.58 12.76 -6.69
C TYR A 72 4.89 12.84 -5.32
N LEU A 73 5.19 13.84 -4.52
CA LEU A 73 4.43 14.12 -3.30
C LEU A 73 2.98 14.51 -3.62
N GLU A 74 2.76 15.34 -4.65
CA GLU A 74 1.43 15.72 -5.09
C GLU A 74 0.65 14.51 -5.67
N ILE A 75 1.32 13.61 -6.39
CA ILE A 75 0.69 12.38 -6.92
C ILE A 75 0.29 11.47 -5.76
N ALA A 76 1.17 11.27 -4.79
CA ALA A 76 0.86 10.46 -3.61
C ALA A 76 -0.28 11.08 -2.78
N ASP A 77 -0.30 12.40 -2.59
CA ASP A 77 -1.41 13.11 -1.91
C ASP A 77 -2.75 12.93 -2.63
N ALA A 78 -2.74 12.96 -3.96
CA ALA A 78 -3.95 12.71 -4.75
C ALA A 78 -4.47 11.28 -4.55
N ILE A 79 -3.59 10.26 -4.57
CA ILE A 79 -3.97 8.86 -4.31
C ILE A 79 -4.51 8.69 -2.89
N LEU A 80 -3.87 9.29 -1.88
CA LEU A 80 -4.33 9.23 -0.49
C LEU A 80 -5.68 9.95 -0.30
N THR A 81 -5.92 11.00 -1.07
CA THR A 81 -7.21 11.70 -1.07
C THR A 81 -8.32 10.82 -1.65
N GLU A 82 -8.07 10.08 -2.73
CA GLU A 82 -9.02 9.08 -3.25
C GLU A 82 -9.19 7.90 -2.26
N SER A 83 -8.11 7.45 -1.63
CA SER A 83 -8.18 6.41 -0.60
C SER A 83 -9.06 6.84 0.57
N GLN A 84 -8.96 8.08 1.03
CA GLN A 84 -9.77 8.60 2.12
C GLN A 84 -11.27 8.64 1.80
N LYS A 85 -11.65 8.84 0.53
CA LYS A 85 -13.07 8.78 0.12
C LYS A 85 -13.67 7.38 0.28
N VAL A 86 -12.85 6.34 0.11
CA VAL A 86 -13.30 4.94 0.20
C VAL A 86 -13.19 4.39 1.61
N PHE A 87 -12.08 4.68 2.31
CA PHE A 87 -11.75 4.08 3.61
C PHE A 87 -11.96 5.03 4.79
N GLY A 88 -12.33 6.29 4.53
CA GLY A 88 -12.60 7.28 5.58
C GLY A 88 -11.34 7.68 6.36
N ASP A 89 -11.53 8.00 7.64
CA ASP A 89 -10.47 8.48 8.52
C ASP A 89 -9.53 7.38 9.02
N SER A 90 -9.75 6.12 8.64
CA SER A 90 -8.86 5.00 8.98
C SER A 90 -7.53 5.04 8.21
N ILE A 91 -7.42 5.88 7.17
CA ILE A 91 -6.20 6.01 6.39
C ILE A 91 -5.14 6.81 7.16
N ASP A 92 -4.02 6.15 7.51
CA ASP A 92 -2.82 6.86 7.95
C ASP A 92 -2.16 7.58 6.77
N ARG A 93 -2.33 8.90 6.75
CA ARG A 93 -1.72 9.74 5.70
C ARG A 93 -0.20 9.87 5.82
N GLY A 94 0.40 9.37 6.89
CA GLY A 94 1.86 9.33 7.09
C GLY A 94 2.60 8.51 6.04
N ILE A 95 1.91 7.60 5.35
CA ILE A 95 2.49 6.85 4.22
C ILE A 95 2.78 7.73 2.98
N LEU A 96 2.47 9.02 2.99
CA LEU A 96 2.76 9.93 1.86
C LEU A 96 4.20 9.76 1.37
N PHE A 97 5.17 9.79 2.28
CA PHE A 97 6.58 9.79 1.91
C PHE A 97 7.05 8.45 1.32
N PRO A 98 6.80 7.29 1.93
CA PRO A 98 7.14 6.00 1.31
C PRO A 98 6.37 5.72 0.02
N LEU A 99 5.13 6.19 -0.12
CA LEU A 99 4.35 6.08 -1.34
C LEU A 99 4.94 6.97 -2.46
N ALA A 100 5.26 8.23 -2.16
CA ALA A 100 5.88 9.15 -3.12
C ALA A 100 7.27 8.67 -3.57
N ASP A 101 8.06 8.11 -2.65
CA ASP A 101 9.35 7.48 -2.95
C ASP A 101 9.17 6.29 -3.91
N HIS A 102 8.23 5.39 -3.63
CA HIS A 102 7.90 4.29 -4.54
C HIS A 102 7.51 4.80 -5.93
N ILE A 103 6.61 5.78 -6.02
CA ILE A 103 6.15 6.36 -7.31
C ILE A 103 7.33 6.99 -8.06
N SER A 104 8.21 7.70 -7.38
CA SER A 104 9.42 8.28 -7.98
C SER A 104 10.30 7.21 -8.63
N PHE A 105 10.57 6.11 -7.93
CA PHE A 105 11.33 4.99 -8.47
C PHE A 105 10.59 4.27 -9.61
N ALA A 106 9.29 4.08 -9.51
CA ALA A 106 8.47 3.48 -10.55
C ALA A 106 8.55 4.30 -11.85
N VAL A 107 8.33 5.61 -11.77
CA VAL A 107 8.43 6.52 -12.92
C VAL A 107 9.84 6.50 -13.52
N ALA A 108 10.89 6.52 -12.69
CA ALA A 108 12.27 6.44 -13.17
C ALA A 108 12.56 5.13 -13.93
N ARG A 109 12.02 3.99 -13.47
CA ARG A 109 12.13 2.69 -14.17
C ARG A 109 11.37 2.70 -15.49
N ILE A 110 10.12 3.14 -15.48
CA ILE A 110 9.29 3.18 -16.69
C ILE A 110 9.93 4.04 -17.78
N ARG A 111 10.47 5.21 -17.42
CA ARG A 111 11.20 6.09 -18.36
C ARG A 111 12.45 5.44 -18.98
N ARG A 112 13.04 4.46 -18.28
CA ARG A 112 14.18 3.68 -18.78
C ARG A 112 13.77 2.39 -19.48
N ASN A 113 12.46 2.15 -19.68
CA ASN A 113 11.89 0.88 -20.14
C ASN A 113 12.27 -0.33 -19.26
N GLU A 114 12.50 -0.11 -17.98
CA GLU A 114 12.81 -1.13 -16.99
C GLU A 114 11.54 -1.46 -16.18
N GLN A 115 10.52 -2.03 -16.84
CA GLN A 115 9.30 -2.44 -16.13
C GLN A 115 9.60 -3.63 -15.22
N ILE A 116 9.05 -3.57 -14.00
CA ILE A 116 9.12 -4.70 -13.08
C ILE A 116 7.98 -5.67 -13.34
N SER A 117 8.26 -6.96 -13.17
CA SER A 117 7.22 -7.98 -13.10
C SER A 117 7.00 -8.37 -11.64
N ASN A 118 5.78 -8.20 -11.18
CA ASN A 118 5.37 -8.72 -9.87
C ASN A 118 4.50 -9.97 -10.09
N PRO A 119 5.02 -11.17 -9.83
CA PRO A 119 4.28 -12.41 -10.06
C PRO A 119 3.04 -12.54 -9.16
N LEU A 120 2.95 -11.75 -8.09
CA LEU A 120 1.82 -11.74 -7.15
C LEU A 120 0.73 -10.71 -7.50
N THR A 121 0.82 -10.04 -8.64
CA THR A 121 -0.12 -8.95 -9.00
C THR A 121 -1.58 -9.42 -8.95
N GLU A 122 -1.90 -10.57 -9.54
CA GLU A 122 -3.27 -11.09 -9.54
C GLU A 122 -3.72 -11.52 -8.14
N ASP A 123 -2.82 -12.09 -7.33
CA ASP A 123 -3.12 -12.45 -5.94
C ASP A 123 -3.38 -11.19 -5.10
N ILE A 124 -2.55 -10.15 -5.25
CA ILE A 124 -2.73 -8.85 -4.59
C ILE A 124 -4.07 -8.23 -4.99
N LYS A 125 -4.44 -8.28 -6.26
CA LYS A 125 -5.70 -7.75 -6.79
C LYS A 125 -6.92 -8.43 -6.17
N VAL A 126 -6.83 -9.71 -5.86
CA VAL A 126 -7.91 -10.45 -5.20
C VAL A 126 -7.90 -10.23 -3.70
N LEU A 127 -6.74 -10.33 -3.04
CA LEU A 127 -6.60 -10.22 -1.59
C LEU A 127 -6.91 -8.81 -1.07
N PHE A 128 -6.53 -7.80 -1.84
CA PHE A 128 -6.63 -6.38 -1.50
C PHE A 128 -7.45 -5.63 -2.55
N TYR A 129 -8.60 -6.20 -2.91
CA TYR A 129 -9.43 -5.72 -4.03
C TYR A 129 -9.80 -4.24 -3.93
N SER A 130 -10.23 -3.78 -2.76
CA SER A 130 -10.67 -2.40 -2.57
C SER A 130 -9.50 -1.41 -2.69
N GLU A 131 -8.35 -1.78 -2.12
CA GLU A 131 -7.12 -1.02 -2.20
C GLU A 131 -6.58 -0.97 -3.63
N PHE A 132 -6.64 -2.11 -4.33
CA PHE A 132 -6.22 -2.20 -5.73
C PHE A 132 -7.09 -1.31 -6.63
N LYS A 133 -8.41 -1.29 -6.41
CA LYS A 133 -9.34 -0.42 -7.14
C LYS A 133 -9.02 1.06 -6.95
N VAL A 134 -8.67 1.48 -5.75
CA VAL A 134 -8.23 2.85 -5.51
C VAL A 134 -6.86 3.10 -6.15
N ALA A 135 -5.93 2.16 -6.04
CA ALA A 135 -4.58 2.26 -6.62
C ALA A 135 -4.59 2.40 -8.16
N GLU A 136 -5.63 1.91 -8.86
CA GLU A 136 -5.80 2.11 -10.31
C GLU A 136 -5.81 3.60 -10.70
N THR A 137 -6.13 4.51 -9.80
CA THR A 137 -6.05 5.96 -10.02
C THR A 137 -4.63 6.42 -10.38
N LEU A 138 -3.60 5.69 -9.94
CA LEU A 138 -2.21 5.94 -10.34
C LEU A 138 -2.07 6.03 -11.86
N LYS A 139 -2.67 5.08 -12.61
CA LYS A 139 -2.58 5.05 -14.08
C LYS A 139 -3.09 6.33 -14.71
N THR A 140 -4.27 6.79 -14.25
CA THR A 140 -4.88 8.02 -14.76
C THR A 140 -4.02 9.23 -14.43
N ILE A 141 -3.55 9.34 -13.18
CA ILE A 141 -2.74 10.47 -12.73
C ILE A 141 -1.39 10.53 -13.49
N LEU A 142 -0.71 9.38 -13.66
CA LEU A 142 0.56 9.33 -14.40
C LEU A 142 0.39 9.67 -15.88
N ARG A 143 -0.69 9.18 -16.51
CA ARG A 143 -1.00 9.52 -17.90
C ARG A 143 -1.28 11.00 -18.07
N GLU A 144 -2.10 11.61 -17.21
CA GLU A 144 -2.53 13.01 -17.33
C GLU A 144 -1.40 13.99 -17.00
N ARG A 145 -0.62 13.71 -15.94
CA ARG A 145 0.41 14.64 -15.47
C ARG A 145 1.77 14.44 -16.13
N LEU A 146 2.17 13.20 -16.37
CA LEU A 146 3.52 12.84 -16.81
C LEU A 146 3.58 12.21 -18.20
N GLN A 147 2.41 11.90 -18.82
CA GLN A 147 2.30 11.18 -20.09
C GLN A 147 2.98 9.80 -20.04
N ILE A 148 2.86 9.13 -18.90
CA ILE A 148 3.44 7.82 -18.61
C ILE A 148 2.31 6.80 -18.46
N GLU A 149 2.46 5.65 -19.15
CA GLU A 149 1.60 4.48 -18.97
C GLU A 149 2.22 3.56 -17.91
N SER A 150 1.43 3.23 -16.90
CA SER A 150 1.78 2.28 -15.84
C SER A 150 0.96 1.01 -15.99
N ASP A 151 1.55 -0.14 -15.64
CA ASP A 151 0.91 -1.45 -15.66
C ASP A 151 0.28 -1.82 -14.30
N ASP A 152 -0.35 -3.01 -14.25
CA ASP A 152 -0.97 -3.54 -13.03
C ASP A 152 0.07 -3.93 -11.96
N HIS A 153 1.32 -4.16 -12.33
CA HIS A 153 2.37 -4.51 -11.39
C HIS A 153 2.69 -3.35 -10.44
N GLU A 154 2.82 -2.14 -10.98
CA GLU A 154 3.02 -0.93 -10.16
C GLU A 154 1.75 -0.58 -9.35
N VAL A 155 0.56 -0.79 -9.92
CA VAL A 155 -0.72 -0.63 -9.19
C VAL A 155 -0.78 -1.58 -7.99
N GLY A 156 -0.31 -2.82 -8.14
CA GLY A 156 -0.24 -3.78 -7.03
C GLY A 156 0.61 -3.29 -5.86
N TYR A 157 1.78 -2.70 -6.13
CA TYR A 157 2.61 -2.12 -5.07
C TYR A 157 1.94 -0.92 -4.39
N VAL A 158 1.28 -0.04 -5.16
CA VAL A 158 0.52 1.08 -4.59
C VAL A 158 -0.65 0.57 -3.74
N ALA A 159 -1.33 -0.51 -4.15
CA ALA A 159 -2.38 -1.14 -3.35
C ALA A 159 -1.85 -1.63 -2.00
N LEU A 160 -0.65 -2.23 -1.96
CA LEU A 160 -0.01 -2.63 -0.70
C LEU A 160 0.34 -1.44 0.21
N HIS A 161 0.76 -0.32 -0.36
CA HIS A 161 0.95 0.91 0.42
C HIS A 161 -0.36 1.43 1.01
N ILE A 162 -1.46 1.42 0.23
CA ILE A 162 -2.78 1.80 0.73
C ILE A 162 -3.23 0.84 1.83
N HIS A 163 -3.02 -0.48 1.65
CA HIS A 163 -3.34 -1.48 2.66
C HIS A 163 -2.60 -1.22 3.98
N SER A 164 -1.30 -0.93 3.90
CA SER A 164 -0.51 -0.61 5.09
C SER A 164 -1.00 0.65 5.83
N ALA A 165 -1.60 1.59 5.12
CA ALA A 165 -2.18 2.79 5.71
C ALA A 165 -3.50 2.54 6.45
N ILE A 166 -4.21 1.45 6.15
CA ILE A 166 -5.50 1.13 6.77
C ILE A 166 -5.30 0.32 8.06
N GLY A 167 -4.38 -0.64 8.03
CA GLY A 167 -4.27 -1.70 9.04
C GLY A 167 -3.10 -1.57 10.00
N ASP A 168 -2.28 -0.51 9.92
CA ASP A 168 -0.99 -0.40 10.62
C ASP A 168 -0.07 -1.61 10.34
N GLU A 169 -0.29 -2.27 9.19
CA GLU A 169 0.49 -3.40 8.73
C GLU A 169 1.55 -2.93 7.74
N LYS A 170 2.80 -3.38 7.91
CA LYS A 170 3.88 -3.01 7.00
C LYS A 170 3.67 -3.56 5.58
N VAL A 171 4.06 -2.79 4.56
CA VAL A 171 4.01 -3.23 3.15
C VAL A 171 4.73 -4.57 2.94
N SER A 172 5.87 -4.76 3.64
CA SER A 172 6.62 -6.02 3.60
C SER A 172 5.81 -7.21 4.13
N VAL A 173 5.01 -7.01 5.18
CA VAL A 173 4.14 -8.05 5.77
C VAL A 173 2.97 -8.37 4.83
N ALA A 174 2.32 -7.36 4.27
CA ALA A 174 1.25 -7.57 3.28
C ALA A 174 1.75 -8.35 2.05
N MET A 175 2.98 -8.06 1.58
CA MET A 175 3.63 -8.81 0.50
C MET A 175 3.94 -10.26 0.91
N GLN A 176 4.42 -10.49 2.13
CA GLN A 176 4.66 -11.84 2.66
C GLN A 176 3.36 -12.63 2.76
N THR A 177 2.27 -12.00 3.23
CA THR A 177 0.94 -12.60 3.28
C THR A 177 0.48 -13.03 1.88
N ALA A 178 0.60 -12.16 0.87
CA ALA A 178 0.24 -12.51 -0.51
C ALA A 178 1.06 -13.70 -1.03
N ARG A 179 2.37 -13.74 -0.74
CA ARG A 179 3.25 -14.85 -1.11
C ARG A 179 2.85 -16.16 -0.42
N ALA A 180 2.64 -16.14 0.89
CA ALA A 180 2.24 -17.31 1.65
C ALA A 180 0.89 -17.88 1.17
N VAL A 181 -0.07 -16.99 0.87
CA VAL A 181 -1.35 -17.41 0.29
C VAL A 181 -1.14 -18.05 -1.09
N ARG A 182 -0.30 -17.48 -1.96
CA ARG A 182 0.02 -18.07 -3.27
C ARG A 182 0.65 -19.46 -3.12
N GLU A 183 1.61 -19.63 -2.22
CA GLU A 183 2.23 -20.93 -1.95
C GLU A 183 1.21 -21.98 -1.49
N CYS A 184 0.26 -21.59 -0.63
CA CYS A 184 -0.84 -22.47 -0.23
C CYS A 184 -1.73 -22.88 -1.40
N ILE A 185 -2.07 -21.95 -2.28
CA ILE A 185 -2.85 -22.21 -3.51
C ILE A 185 -2.10 -23.20 -4.41
N ASP A 186 -0.80 -22.99 -4.63
CA ASP A 186 0.03 -23.89 -5.43
C ASP A 186 0.08 -25.31 -4.85
N MET A 187 0.13 -25.45 -3.53
CA MET A 187 0.06 -26.75 -2.85
C MET A 187 -1.28 -27.45 -3.11
N ILE A 188 -2.40 -26.71 -3.06
CA ILE A 188 -3.73 -27.24 -3.35
C ILE A 188 -3.83 -27.68 -4.82
N GLU A 189 -3.37 -26.86 -5.76
CA GLU A 189 -3.37 -27.18 -7.19
C GLU A 189 -2.55 -28.45 -7.48
N LYS A 190 -1.36 -28.56 -6.90
CA LYS A 190 -0.51 -29.76 -7.02
C LYS A 190 -1.16 -31.01 -6.43
N ALA A 191 -1.78 -30.88 -5.25
CA ALA A 191 -2.41 -32.02 -4.57
C ALA A 191 -3.68 -32.50 -5.27
N THR A 192 -4.45 -31.58 -5.89
CA THR A 192 -5.69 -31.89 -6.59
C THR A 192 -5.48 -32.24 -8.07
N GLY A 193 -4.34 -31.87 -8.64
CA GLY A 193 -4.04 -32.00 -10.07
C GLY A 193 -4.91 -31.10 -10.96
N LYS A 194 -5.56 -30.07 -10.37
CA LYS A 194 -6.47 -29.17 -11.08
C LYS A 194 -6.04 -27.71 -10.85
N PRO A 195 -5.89 -26.93 -11.93
CA PRO A 195 -5.72 -25.49 -11.79
C PRO A 195 -6.99 -24.89 -11.22
N ILE A 196 -6.82 -23.87 -10.38
CA ILE A 196 -7.94 -23.13 -9.79
C ILE A 196 -8.20 -21.91 -10.67
N ASP A 197 -9.43 -21.77 -11.16
CA ASP A 197 -9.84 -20.58 -11.92
C ASP A 197 -9.86 -19.34 -11.02
N VAL A 198 -8.87 -18.46 -11.24
CA VAL A 198 -8.69 -17.22 -10.47
C VAL A 198 -9.87 -16.22 -10.59
N LEU A 199 -10.71 -16.36 -11.60
CA LEU A 199 -11.90 -15.53 -11.78
C LEU A 199 -13.13 -16.12 -11.08
N SER A 200 -13.03 -17.32 -10.53
CA SER A 200 -14.17 -17.99 -9.89
C SER A 200 -14.48 -17.43 -8.50
N LEU A 201 -15.77 -17.48 -8.14
CA LEU A 201 -16.20 -17.15 -6.76
C LEU A 201 -15.58 -18.10 -5.73
N SER A 202 -15.33 -19.35 -6.12
CA SER A 202 -14.65 -20.34 -5.26
C SER A 202 -13.22 -19.94 -4.96
N TYR A 203 -12.49 -19.41 -5.94
CA TYR A 203 -11.15 -18.88 -5.74
C TYR A 203 -11.16 -17.70 -4.75
N ASN A 204 -12.05 -16.72 -4.95
CA ASN A 204 -12.15 -15.58 -4.04
C ASN A 204 -12.43 -16.00 -2.58
N ARG A 205 -13.30 -17.01 -2.38
CA ARG A 205 -13.58 -17.56 -1.04
C ARG A 205 -12.36 -18.26 -0.46
N LEU A 206 -11.66 -19.04 -1.27
CA LEU A 206 -10.45 -19.75 -0.85
C LEU A 206 -9.34 -18.76 -0.46
N MET A 207 -9.08 -17.73 -1.29
CA MET A 207 -8.09 -16.69 -1.03
C MET A 207 -8.36 -15.97 0.30
N ASN A 208 -9.60 -15.56 0.55
CA ASN A 208 -9.97 -14.93 1.81
C ASN A 208 -9.78 -15.88 3.00
N HIS A 209 -10.14 -17.17 2.85
CA HIS A 209 -9.93 -18.16 3.90
C HIS A 209 -8.42 -18.34 4.19
N MET A 210 -7.60 -18.45 3.15
CA MET A 210 -6.15 -18.58 3.28
C MET A 210 -5.51 -17.36 3.93
N LYS A 211 -5.95 -16.15 3.57
CA LYS A 211 -5.50 -14.90 4.21
C LYS A 211 -5.70 -14.94 5.73
N TYR A 212 -6.91 -15.30 6.18
CA TYR A 212 -7.18 -15.41 7.62
C TYR A 212 -6.41 -16.53 8.30
N MET A 213 -6.17 -17.64 7.60
CA MET A 213 -5.37 -18.74 8.12
C MET A 213 -3.89 -18.33 8.30
N VAL A 214 -3.30 -17.66 7.30
CA VAL A 214 -1.93 -17.12 7.39
C VAL A 214 -1.82 -16.11 8.53
N ALA A 215 -2.78 -15.18 8.66
CA ALA A 215 -2.79 -14.20 9.74
C ALA A 215 -2.83 -14.87 11.13
N ARG A 216 -3.67 -15.91 11.32
CA ARG A 216 -3.72 -16.66 12.58
C ARG A 216 -2.42 -17.44 12.85
N ALA A 217 -1.85 -18.06 11.82
CA ALA A 217 -0.56 -18.74 11.97
C ALA A 217 0.53 -17.78 12.45
N SER A 218 0.59 -16.58 11.85
CA SER A 218 1.58 -15.55 12.22
C SER A 218 1.39 -15.03 13.65
N THR A 219 0.16 -14.98 14.17
CA THR A 219 -0.15 -14.51 15.53
C THR A 219 -0.16 -15.62 16.58
N GLY A 220 -0.04 -16.90 16.16
CA GLY A 220 -0.14 -18.05 17.04
C GLY A 220 -1.54 -18.28 17.61
N GLU A 221 -2.57 -17.67 17.02
CA GLU A 221 -3.97 -17.83 17.45
C GLU A 221 -4.45 -19.27 17.18
N LYS A 222 -5.00 -19.90 18.22
CA LYS A 222 -5.54 -21.26 18.13
C LYS A 222 -7.07 -21.24 18.11
N LEU A 223 -7.65 -22.05 17.23
CA LEU A 223 -9.10 -22.31 17.26
C LEU A 223 -9.45 -23.23 18.44
N ASN A 224 -10.53 -22.90 19.16
CA ASN A 224 -11.03 -23.71 20.28
C ASN A 224 -11.90 -24.90 19.81
N LEU A 225 -11.97 -25.15 18.51
CA LEU A 225 -12.77 -26.22 17.92
C LEU A 225 -11.84 -27.28 17.33
N ASP A 226 -11.92 -28.51 17.87
CA ASP A 226 -11.24 -29.67 17.31
C ASP A 226 -12.22 -30.51 16.47
N MET A 227 -11.96 -30.56 15.17
CA MET A 227 -12.70 -31.38 14.21
C MET A 227 -11.78 -32.38 13.48
N ASN A 228 -10.58 -32.61 13.99
CA ASN A 228 -9.55 -33.38 13.29
C ASN A 228 -10.01 -34.81 12.95
N GLU A 229 -10.59 -35.53 13.91
CA GLU A 229 -11.06 -36.92 13.70
C GLU A 229 -12.19 -36.95 12.64
N TYR A 230 -13.15 -36.02 12.72
CA TYR A 230 -14.24 -35.95 11.74
C TYR A 230 -13.72 -35.64 10.33
N MET A 231 -12.81 -34.68 10.20
CA MET A 231 -12.26 -34.28 8.90
C MET A 231 -11.37 -35.37 8.30
N LEU A 232 -10.61 -36.08 9.12
CA LEU A 232 -9.79 -37.22 8.68
C LEU A 232 -10.66 -38.37 8.15
N ASP A 233 -11.78 -38.66 8.81
CA ASP A 233 -12.71 -39.73 8.41
C ASP A 233 -13.51 -39.36 7.15
N GLN A 234 -14.10 -38.17 7.12
CA GLN A 234 -15.00 -37.74 6.03
C GLN A 234 -14.27 -37.21 4.81
N TYR A 235 -13.11 -36.52 5.00
CA TYR A 235 -12.39 -35.82 3.94
C TYR A 235 -10.88 -36.05 4.01
N PRO A 236 -10.38 -37.32 3.95
CA PRO A 236 -8.98 -37.65 4.23
C PRO A 236 -7.98 -36.93 3.30
N GLN A 237 -8.32 -36.75 2.03
CA GLN A 237 -7.45 -36.02 1.09
C GLN A 237 -7.34 -34.53 1.43
N ALA A 238 -8.46 -33.87 1.69
CA ALA A 238 -8.47 -32.46 2.08
C ALA A 238 -7.74 -32.24 3.43
N TYR A 239 -7.95 -33.13 4.39
CA TYR A 239 -7.27 -33.10 5.69
C TYR A 239 -5.74 -33.21 5.53
N LYS A 240 -5.26 -34.11 4.66
CA LYS A 240 -3.84 -34.25 4.38
C LYS A 240 -3.26 -32.98 3.80
N VAL A 241 -3.90 -32.39 2.76
CA VAL A 241 -3.45 -31.14 2.12
C VAL A 241 -3.43 -29.98 3.14
N ALA A 242 -4.48 -29.85 3.95
CA ALA A 242 -4.54 -28.82 4.99
C ALA A 242 -3.42 -28.98 6.03
N THR A 243 -3.13 -30.22 6.45
CA THR A 243 -2.05 -30.50 7.38
C THR A 243 -0.67 -30.17 6.79
N ASP A 244 -0.46 -30.49 5.51
CA ASP A 244 0.80 -30.17 4.82
C ASP A 244 0.99 -28.65 4.67
N ILE A 245 -0.09 -27.91 4.39
CA ILE A 245 -0.09 -26.44 4.35
C ILE A 245 0.26 -25.85 5.72
N CYS A 246 -0.39 -26.32 6.80
CA CYS A 246 -0.10 -25.84 8.15
C CYS A 246 1.37 -26.01 8.51
N LYS A 247 1.96 -27.18 8.21
CA LYS A 247 3.38 -27.45 8.43
C LYS A 247 4.31 -26.55 7.61
N ASN A 248 3.88 -26.08 6.47
CA ASN A 248 4.68 -25.20 5.63
C ASN A 248 4.64 -23.75 6.11
N LEU A 249 3.64 -23.38 6.92
CA LEU A 249 3.49 -22.04 7.50
C LEU A 249 4.17 -21.89 8.88
N GLU A 250 4.58 -23.02 9.53
CA GLU A 250 5.37 -23.03 10.77
C GLU A 250 6.85 -22.69 10.49
#